data_d13ed7a058347b4e1d9501debbfc51dc
#
_entry.id   d13ed7a058347b4e1d9501debbfc51dc
#
_cell.length_a   1.000
_cell.length_b   1.000
_cell.length_c   1.000
_cell.angle_alpha   90.00
_cell.angle_beta   90.00
_cell.angle_gamma   90.00
#
_symmetry.space_group_name_H-M   'P 1'
#
loop_
_entity.id
_entity.type
_entity.pdbx_description
1 polymer ?
#
loop_
_entity_poly.entity_id
_entity_poly.type
_entity_poly.pdbx_seq_one_letter_code
_entity_poly.pdbx_strand_id
1 'polypeptide(L)'
;EYQQTGYPMGLRVMTTVHSYDDPDIEDIIIFSIKVRNESGNWCAFEKDADGNQNPVLNDAGAQICGSAMQMPDGHKLNQSMGFNYRKASIGFYFDADVLTTDINGSWSVHSNDDDFMSYFYDQELGVSMPSIYDYDGVSNGVNSGMVALQILDTPKANEIIDLDQDGFGDIYPG
;
A
#
# COMPACT_ATOMS: atom_id res chain seq x y z
N GLU A 1 -12.75 10.12 22.28
CA GLU A 1 -11.34 10.31 21.83
C GLU A 1 -11.13 9.75 20.41
N TYR A 2 -11.63 8.55 20.10
CA TYR A 2 -11.51 7.96 18.77
C TYR A 2 -12.45 8.53 17.71
N GLN A 3 -13.44 9.31 18.06
CA GLN A 3 -14.38 9.92 17.10
C GLN A 3 -13.70 10.90 16.14
N GLN A 4 -12.58 11.48 16.53
CA GLN A 4 -11.80 12.43 15.72
C GLN A 4 -10.63 11.77 14.97
N THR A 5 -10.16 10.62 15.43
CA THR A 5 -8.97 9.95 14.92
C THR A 5 -9.22 8.60 14.26
N GLY A 6 -10.49 8.17 14.25
CA GLY A 6 -10.88 6.84 13.80
C GLY A 6 -10.61 5.76 14.86
N TYR A 7 -11.16 4.57 14.61
CA TYR A 7 -10.95 3.42 15.47
C TYR A 7 -9.67 2.68 15.06
N PRO A 8 -8.80 2.33 16.03
CA PRO A 8 -7.60 1.56 15.74
C PRO A 8 -7.99 0.15 15.26
N MET A 9 -7.40 -0.27 14.16
CA MET A 9 -7.66 -1.59 13.58
C MET A 9 -6.71 -2.66 14.11
N GLY A 10 -5.58 -2.27 14.69
CA GLY A 10 -4.56 -3.23 15.13
C GLY A 10 -3.83 -3.89 13.96
N LEU A 11 -3.68 -3.17 12.87
CA LEU A 11 -2.89 -3.59 11.73
C LEU A 11 -1.49 -2.96 11.81
N ARG A 12 -0.47 -3.77 11.61
CA ARG A 12 0.89 -3.30 11.40
C ARG A 12 1.19 -3.32 9.91
N VAL A 13 1.56 -2.16 9.38
CA VAL A 13 2.07 -2.03 8.02
C VAL A 13 3.58 -1.86 8.10
N MET A 14 4.30 -2.70 7.37
CA MET A 14 5.75 -2.65 7.26
C MET A 14 6.08 -2.43 5.79
N THR A 15 6.80 -1.34 5.52
CA THR A 15 7.21 -0.99 4.17
C THR A 15 8.73 -1.04 4.09
N THR A 16 9.24 -1.77 3.11
CA THR A 16 10.64 -1.72 2.70
C THR A 16 10.71 -1.06 1.34
N VAL A 17 11.58 -0.09 1.21
CA VAL A 17 11.78 0.67 -0.03
C VAL A 17 13.16 0.33 -0.59
N HIS A 18 13.20 0.03 -1.87
CA HIS A 18 14.43 -0.22 -2.61
C HIS A 18 14.56 0.82 -3.72
N SER A 19 15.70 1.47 -3.78
CA SER A 19 16.12 2.35 -4.86
C SER A 19 17.48 1.89 -5.37
N TYR A 20 17.81 2.22 -6.58
CA TYR A 20 19.00 1.74 -7.25
C TYR A 20 19.82 2.93 -7.78
N ASP A 21 21.14 2.77 -7.75
CA ASP A 21 22.12 3.73 -8.28
C ASP A 21 22.67 3.25 -9.65
N ASP A 22 21.84 2.57 -10.41
CA ASP A 22 22.14 2.08 -11.74
C ASP A 22 21.40 2.96 -12.76
N PRO A 23 22.10 3.57 -13.73
CA PRO A 23 21.48 4.48 -14.71
C PRO A 23 20.31 3.88 -15.49
N ASP A 24 20.25 2.55 -15.63
CA ASP A 24 19.16 1.89 -16.35
C ASP A 24 17.89 1.74 -15.52
N ILE A 25 17.98 1.90 -14.18
CA ILE A 25 16.86 1.69 -13.24
C ILE A 25 16.82 2.72 -12.10
N GLU A 26 17.59 3.81 -12.20
CA GLU A 26 17.64 4.85 -11.14
C GLU A 26 16.30 5.53 -10.89
N ASP A 27 15.41 5.55 -11.88
CA ASP A 27 14.07 6.10 -11.79
C ASP A 27 13.03 5.11 -11.21
N ILE A 28 13.47 3.91 -10.79
CA ILE A 28 12.59 2.89 -10.24
C ILE A 28 12.72 2.81 -8.73
N ILE A 29 11.58 2.91 -8.05
CA ILE A 29 11.48 2.68 -6.61
C ILE A 29 10.54 1.49 -6.37
N ILE A 30 11.04 0.47 -5.68
CA ILE A 30 10.25 -0.73 -5.36
C ILE A 30 9.83 -0.67 -3.90
N PHE A 31 8.53 -0.78 -3.66
CA PHE A 31 7.95 -0.89 -2.33
C PHE A 31 7.54 -2.33 -2.05
N SER A 32 8.09 -2.92 -1.00
CA SER A 32 7.60 -4.18 -0.45
C SER A 32 6.78 -3.88 0.80
N ILE A 33 5.49 -4.17 0.73
CA ILE A 33 4.54 -3.84 1.80
C ILE A 33 4.02 -5.12 2.42
N LYS A 34 4.20 -5.25 3.73
CA LYS A 34 3.64 -6.35 4.52
C LYS A 34 2.62 -5.80 5.49
N VAL A 35 1.42 -6.37 5.47
CA VAL A 35 0.36 -6.03 6.42
C VAL A 35 0.11 -7.22 7.32
N ARG A 36 0.18 -6.99 8.62
CA ARG A 36 -0.05 -8.02 9.62
C ARG A 36 -1.16 -7.59 10.57
N ASN A 37 -2.10 -8.49 10.81
CA ASN A 37 -3.10 -8.30 11.83
C ASN A 37 -2.49 -8.59 13.20
N GLU A 38 -2.31 -7.56 14.01
CA GLU A 38 -1.83 -7.62 15.40
C GLU A 38 -2.92 -7.19 16.39
N SER A 39 -4.17 -7.16 15.98
CA SER A 39 -5.28 -6.83 16.87
C SER A 39 -5.46 -7.86 17.99
N GLY A 40 -5.05 -9.11 17.75
CA GLY A 40 -4.97 -10.20 18.74
C GLY A 40 -3.55 -10.77 18.85
N ASN A 41 -3.38 -11.81 19.65
CA ASN A 41 -2.14 -12.60 19.63
C ASN A 41 -1.99 -13.25 18.26
N TRP A 42 -0.77 -13.29 17.74
CA TRP A 42 -0.50 -13.73 16.38
C TRP A 42 0.73 -14.64 16.32
N CYS A 43 0.75 -15.50 15.32
CA CYS A 43 1.96 -16.21 14.91
C CYS A 43 2.18 -16.05 13.42
N ALA A 44 3.44 -16.03 13.00
CA ALA A 44 3.81 -15.89 11.62
C ALA A 44 3.69 -17.24 10.89
N PHE A 45 3.07 -17.20 9.71
CA PHE A 45 2.97 -18.32 8.78
C PHE A 45 3.35 -17.86 7.39
N GLU A 46 3.89 -18.75 6.61
CA GLU A 46 4.10 -18.59 5.18
C GLU A 46 3.37 -19.70 4.42
N LYS A 47 2.95 -19.41 3.19
CA LYS A 47 2.37 -20.43 2.32
C LYS A 47 3.45 -21.04 1.43
N ASP A 48 3.46 -22.36 1.33
CA ASP A 48 4.26 -23.05 0.32
C ASP A 48 3.58 -22.99 -1.07
N ALA A 49 4.25 -23.57 -2.06
CA ALA A 49 3.75 -23.61 -3.44
C ALA A 49 2.40 -24.33 -3.58
N ASP A 50 2.08 -25.24 -2.65
CA ASP A 50 0.85 -26.01 -2.63
C ASP A 50 -0.26 -25.31 -1.82
N GLY A 51 0.05 -24.13 -1.23
CA GLY A 51 -0.88 -23.33 -0.45
C GLY A 51 -0.99 -23.72 1.02
N ASN A 52 -0.16 -24.67 1.50
CA ASN A 52 -0.17 -25.06 2.92
C ASN A 52 0.48 -23.97 3.76
N GLN A 53 -0.07 -23.76 4.95
CA GLN A 53 0.49 -22.81 5.92
C GLN A 53 1.57 -23.48 6.75
N ASN A 54 2.80 -22.98 6.61
CA ASN A 54 3.95 -23.43 7.39
C ASN A 54 4.34 -22.37 8.43
N PRO A 55 4.68 -22.75 9.66
CA PRO A 55 5.11 -21.79 10.66
C PRO A 55 6.46 -21.17 10.27
N VAL A 56 6.57 -19.86 10.37
CA VAL A 56 7.86 -19.17 10.21
C VAL A 56 8.64 -19.31 11.50
N LEU A 57 9.85 -19.85 11.41
CA LEU A 57 10.70 -20.12 12.57
C LEU A 57 11.80 -19.05 12.69
N ASN A 58 12.21 -18.76 13.90
CA ASN A 58 13.40 -17.97 14.19
C ASN A 58 14.68 -18.85 14.12
N ASP A 59 15.84 -18.23 14.30
CA ASP A 59 17.13 -18.93 14.25
C ASP A 59 17.27 -20.06 15.30
N ALA A 60 16.47 -20.02 16.36
CA ALA A 60 16.43 -21.07 17.38
C ALA A 60 15.40 -22.17 17.05
N GLY A 61 14.75 -22.14 15.89
CA GLY A 61 13.74 -23.11 15.46
C GLY A 61 12.38 -22.94 16.14
N ALA A 62 12.13 -21.85 16.85
CA ALA A 62 10.84 -21.55 17.46
C ALA A 62 9.98 -20.72 16.53
N GLN A 63 8.68 -20.99 16.49
CA GLN A 63 7.75 -20.19 15.70
C GLN A 63 7.75 -18.73 16.17
N ILE A 64 7.80 -17.81 15.23
CA ILE A 64 7.72 -16.38 15.50
C ILE A 64 6.28 -16.02 15.84
N CYS A 65 6.05 -15.63 17.09
CA CYS A 65 4.74 -15.19 17.58
C CYS A 65 4.88 -13.86 18.32
N GLY A 66 3.77 -13.15 18.45
CA GLY A 66 3.69 -11.90 19.20
C GLY A 66 2.35 -11.75 19.91
N SER A 67 2.33 -10.82 20.85
CA SER A 67 1.12 -10.46 21.58
C SER A 67 0.30 -9.44 20.81
N ALA A 68 -0.98 -9.36 21.12
CA ALA A 68 -1.87 -8.32 20.64
C ALA A 68 -1.27 -6.91 20.86
N MET A 69 -1.48 -6.04 19.89
CA MET A 69 -1.07 -4.64 19.97
C MET A 69 -1.69 -3.99 21.21
N GLN A 70 -0.86 -3.28 21.95
CA GLN A 70 -1.29 -2.51 23.11
C GLN A 70 -1.50 -1.06 22.70
N MET A 71 -2.66 -0.53 23.04
CA MET A 71 -2.96 0.89 22.83
C MET A 71 -2.19 1.77 23.83
N PRO A 72 -2.01 3.08 23.54
CA PRO A 72 -1.29 3.99 24.44
C PRO A 72 -1.85 4.05 25.87
N ASP A 73 -3.13 3.79 26.06
CA ASP A 73 -3.80 3.72 27.35
C ASP A 73 -3.66 2.36 28.07
N GLY A 74 -2.92 1.45 27.46
CA GLY A 74 -2.68 0.11 28.00
C GLY A 74 -3.72 -0.94 27.67
N HIS A 75 -4.83 -0.55 27.03
CA HIS A 75 -5.85 -1.50 26.61
C HIS A 75 -5.43 -2.29 25.37
N LYS A 76 -5.92 -3.52 25.29
CA LYS A 76 -5.77 -4.38 24.11
C LYS A 76 -7.09 -4.43 23.36
N LEU A 77 -7.00 -4.45 22.03
CA LEU A 77 -8.17 -4.49 21.17
C LEU A 77 -8.96 -5.79 21.40
N ASN A 78 -10.27 -5.64 21.49
CA ASN A 78 -11.19 -6.76 21.70
C ASN A 78 -10.72 -7.75 22.79
N GLN A 79 -10.32 -7.23 23.94
CA GLN A 79 -9.86 -8.03 25.10
C GLN A 79 -8.72 -9.03 24.74
N SER A 80 -7.86 -8.67 23.83
CA SER A 80 -6.77 -9.48 23.25
C SER A 80 -7.21 -10.59 22.29
N MET A 81 -8.49 -10.77 22.04
CA MET A 81 -8.98 -11.71 21.03
C MET A 81 -8.76 -11.22 19.60
N GLY A 82 -8.63 -9.88 19.44
CA GLY A 82 -8.43 -9.26 18.15
C GLY A 82 -9.69 -9.24 17.27
N PHE A 83 -9.47 -8.86 16.01
CA PHE A 83 -10.52 -8.80 15.00
C PHE A 83 -10.21 -9.75 13.85
N ASN A 84 -11.23 -10.40 13.32
CA ASN A 84 -11.15 -11.13 12.06
C ASN A 84 -11.63 -10.22 10.95
N TYR A 85 -10.72 -9.81 10.07
CA TYR A 85 -11.07 -9.01 8.90
C TYR A 85 -11.53 -9.94 7.78
N ARG A 86 -12.75 -9.73 7.32
CA ARG A 86 -13.30 -10.48 6.18
C ARG A 86 -12.80 -9.93 4.86
N LYS A 87 -12.58 -8.61 4.82
CA LYS A 87 -12.09 -7.89 3.64
C LYS A 87 -11.07 -6.86 4.09
N ALA A 88 -9.94 -6.81 3.43
CA ALA A 88 -8.93 -5.78 3.59
C ALA A 88 -8.52 -5.28 2.21
N SER A 89 -8.44 -3.97 2.06
CA SER A 89 -7.95 -3.34 0.83
C SER A 89 -6.81 -2.42 1.17
N ILE A 90 -5.80 -2.40 0.33
CA ILE A 90 -4.68 -1.48 0.41
C ILE A 90 -4.77 -0.58 -0.81
N GLY A 91 -4.80 0.71 -0.57
CA GLY A 91 -4.79 1.72 -1.62
C GLY A 91 -3.49 2.51 -1.58
N PHE A 92 -3.02 2.93 -2.75
CA PHE A 92 -1.99 3.93 -2.89
C PHE A 92 -2.63 5.25 -3.29
N TYR A 93 -2.25 6.31 -2.61
CA TYR A 93 -2.55 7.66 -3.01
C TYR A 93 -1.28 8.28 -3.56
N PHE A 94 -1.40 8.87 -4.73
CA PHE A 94 -0.37 9.68 -5.35
C PHE A 94 -0.89 11.08 -5.57
N ASP A 95 -0.03 12.04 -5.30
CA ASP A 95 -0.24 13.45 -5.51
C ASP A 95 1.05 14.00 -6.10
N ALA A 96 0.98 14.56 -7.27
CA ALA A 96 2.16 15.00 -8.03
C ALA A 96 2.19 16.52 -8.11
N ASP A 97 2.74 17.14 -7.10
CA ASP A 97 2.90 18.60 -7.07
C ASP A 97 4.24 19.03 -7.66
N VAL A 98 4.23 20.02 -8.53
CA VAL A 98 5.43 20.72 -8.96
C VAL A 98 5.74 21.87 -8.00
N LEU A 99 6.92 21.83 -7.43
CA LEU A 99 7.42 22.91 -6.60
C LEU A 99 8.06 23.99 -7.47
N THR A 100 7.58 25.20 -7.32
CA THR A 100 8.15 26.40 -7.98
C THR A 100 8.80 27.31 -6.95
N THR A 101 9.73 28.14 -7.40
CA THR A 101 10.31 29.22 -6.59
C THR A 101 9.76 30.56 -7.04
N ASP A 102 9.37 31.38 -6.08
CA ASP A 102 9.04 32.78 -6.34
C ASP A 102 10.32 33.61 -6.62
N ILE A 103 10.15 34.88 -6.95
CA ILE A 103 11.26 35.79 -7.20
C ILE A 103 12.21 35.98 -6.01
N ASN A 104 11.78 35.64 -4.80
CA ASN A 104 12.56 35.72 -3.58
C ASN A 104 13.22 34.37 -3.22
N GLY A 105 13.02 33.34 -4.07
CA GLY A 105 13.54 32.00 -3.85
C GLY A 105 12.73 31.16 -2.83
N SER A 106 11.53 31.60 -2.46
CA SER A 106 10.65 30.81 -1.62
C SER A 106 9.97 29.72 -2.45
N TRP A 107 9.98 28.51 -1.92
CA TRP A 107 9.28 27.39 -2.56
C TRP A 107 7.79 27.45 -2.29
N SER A 108 7.00 27.21 -3.30
CA SER A 108 5.55 27.04 -3.20
C SER A 108 5.07 26.01 -4.21
N VAL A 109 3.93 25.40 -3.93
CA VAL A 109 3.18 24.62 -4.91
C VAL A 109 2.51 25.60 -5.85
N HIS A 110 2.64 25.37 -7.17
CA HIS A 110 2.12 26.30 -8.16
C HIS A 110 0.60 26.26 -8.27
N SER A 111 0.05 25.09 -8.35
CA SER A 111 -1.40 24.81 -8.34
C SER A 111 -1.63 23.45 -7.68
N ASN A 112 -2.79 23.22 -7.10
CA ASN A 112 -3.15 21.94 -6.50
C ASN A 112 -4.25 21.22 -7.29
N ASP A 113 -4.67 21.77 -8.43
CA ASP A 113 -5.87 21.30 -9.13
C ASP A 113 -5.60 20.95 -10.61
N ASP A 114 -4.34 20.76 -11.00
CA ASP A 114 -3.92 20.52 -12.39
C ASP A 114 -3.26 19.17 -12.65
N ASP A 115 -3.48 18.24 -11.77
CA ASP A 115 -3.08 16.84 -11.93
C ASP A 115 -3.83 16.14 -13.06
N PHE A 116 -3.08 15.44 -13.90
CA PHE A 116 -3.63 14.57 -14.94
C PHE A 116 -3.31 13.11 -14.66
N MET A 117 -4.35 12.30 -14.73
CA MET A 117 -4.20 10.85 -14.71
C MET A 117 -4.22 10.30 -16.13
N SER A 118 -3.34 9.36 -16.39
CA SER A 118 -3.38 8.50 -17.56
C SER A 118 -3.27 7.03 -17.14
N TYR A 119 -3.65 6.17 -18.05
CA TYR A 119 -3.63 4.73 -17.81
C TYR A 119 -3.01 4.04 -19.01
N PHE A 120 -1.91 3.35 -18.77
CA PHE A 120 -1.24 2.53 -19.76
C PHE A 120 -1.61 1.06 -19.53
N TYR A 121 -2.00 0.41 -20.61
CA TYR A 121 -2.26 -1.01 -20.60
C TYR A 121 -1.55 -1.69 -21.77
N ASP A 122 -0.67 -2.62 -21.47
CA ASP A 122 -0.03 -3.47 -22.46
C ASP A 122 -0.63 -4.88 -22.39
N GLN A 123 -1.36 -5.23 -23.44
CA GLN A 123 -2.08 -6.50 -23.51
C GLN A 123 -1.12 -7.69 -23.69
N GLU A 124 0.03 -7.48 -24.35
CA GLU A 124 1.00 -8.55 -24.61
C GLU A 124 1.77 -8.91 -23.35
N LEU A 125 2.12 -7.90 -22.57
CA LEU A 125 2.85 -8.06 -21.31
C LEU A 125 1.91 -8.28 -20.11
N GLY A 126 0.60 -8.03 -20.28
CA GLY A 126 -0.35 -8.05 -19.18
C GLY A 126 -0.07 -6.98 -18.12
N VAL A 127 0.56 -5.88 -18.51
CA VAL A 127 0.97 -4.81 -17.61
C VAL A 127 -0.04 -3.68 -17.65
N SER A 128 -0.37 -3.20 -16.47
CA SER A 128 -1.33 -2.13 -16.25
C SER A 128 -0.72 -1.10 -15.32
N MET A 129 -0.54 0.12 -15.80
CA MET A 129 0.11 1.19 -15.06
C MET A 129 -0.75 2.46 -15.07
N PRO A 130 -1.44 2.80 -13.99
CA PRO A 130 -1.90 4.16 -13.78
C PRO A 130 -0.70 5.09 -13.60
N SER A 131 -0.77 6.24 -14.20
CA SER A 131 0.24 7.29 -14.08
C SER A 131 -0.41 8.63 -13.79
N ILE A 132 0.31 9.45 -13.07
CA ILE A 132 -0.07 10.83 -12.73
C ILE A 132 1.06 11.77 -13.10
N TYR A 133 0.72 12.93 -13.60
CA TYR A 133 1.64 14.03 -13.78
C TYR A 133 0.92 15.35 -13.48
N ASP A 134 1.65 16.26 -12.92
CA ASP A 134 1.20 17.62 -12.70
C ASP A 134 1.39 18.41 -13.99
N TYR A 135 0.34 19.06 -14.48
CA TYR A 135 0.39 19.93 -15.64
C TYR A 135 0.57 21.38 -15.21
N ASP A 136 1.80 21.78 -15.02
CA ASP A 136 2.16 23.15 -14.63
C ASP A 136 1.96 24.17 -15.77
N GLY A 137 1.03 23.91 -16.66
CA GLY A 137 0.44 24.84 -17.61
C GLY A 137 1.30 26.00 -18.13
N VAL A 138 2.51 25.75 -18.61
CA VAL A 138 3.30 26.77 -19.35
C VAL A 138 4.08 27.79 -18.51
N SER A 139 3.93 27.86 -17.21
CA SER A 139 4.70 28.82 -16.46
C SER A 139 6.14 28.35 -16.22
N ASN A 140 7.03 28.93 -16.95
CA ASN A 140 8.48 28.90 -16.75
C ASN A 140 9.26 27.68 -17.27
N GLY A 141 8.69 26.82 -18.09
CA GLY A 141 9.44 25.72 -18.74
C GLY A 141 9.91 24.63 -17.81
N VAL A 142 9.29 24.50 -16.66
CA VAL A 142 9.48 23.35 -15.77
C VAL A 142 8.58 22.23 -16.28
N ASN A 143 9.19 21.14 -16.75
CA ASN A 143 8.44 19.95 -17.07
C ASN A 143 8.15 19.21 -15.76
N SER A 144 6.89 18.97 -15.51
CA SER A 144 6.48 18.03 -14.48
C SER A 144 6.99 16.63 -14.82
N GLY A 145 7.52 15.93 -13.85
CA GLY A 145 7.78 14.52 -13.98
C GLY A 145 6.47 13.74 -14.03
N MET A 146 6.52 12.53 -14.58
CA MET A 146 5.42 11.59 -14.52
C MET A 146 5.77 10.46 -13.55
N VAL A 147 4.82 10.12 -12.67
CA VAL A 147 4.94 8.97 -11.77
C VAL A 147 3.95 7.91 -12.23
N ALA A 148 4.42 6.68 -12.39
CA ALA A 148 3.58 5.54 -12.71
C ALA A 148 3.68 4.49 -11.62
N LEU A 149 2.57 3.80 -11.32
CA LEU A 149 2.51 2.71 -10.38
C LEU A 149 2.30 1.40 -11.11
N GLN A 150 3.18 0.44 -10.88
CA GLN A 150 3.00 -0.92 -11.34
C GLN A 150 2.90 -1.86 -10.15
N ILE A 151 1.86 -2.67 -10.11
CA ILE A 151 1.72 -3.75 -9.15
C ILE A 151 2.48 -4.95 -9.70
N LEU A 152 3.56 -5.36 -9.02
CA LEU A 152 4.39 -6.49 -9.43
C LEU A 152 3.85 -7.82 -8.90
N ASP A 153 3.37 -7.82 -7.66
CA ASP A 153 2.82 -9.00 -7.00
C ASP A 153 1.86 -8.60 -5.88
N THR A 154 0.78 -9.34 -5.76
CA THR A 154 -0.18 -9.21 -4.66
C THR A 154 -0.61 -10.57 -4.15
N PRO A 155 -0.97 -10.69 -2.88
CA PRO A 155 -1.65 -11.89 -2.41
C PRO A 155 -2.90 -12.14 -3.25
N LYS A 156 -3.06 -13.36 -3.74
CA LYS A 156 -4.27 -13.73 -4.47
C LYS A 156 -5.48 -13.67 -3.55
N ALA A 157 -6.58 -13.11 -4.04
CA ALA A 157 -7.86 -13.26 -3.37
C ALA A 157 -8.24 -14.75 -3.38
N ASN A 158 -8.66 -15.26 -2.23
CA ASN A 158 -8.95 -16.68 -2.11
C ASN A 158 -10.23 -17.10 -2.84
N GLU A 159 -11.17 -16.18 -2.96
CA GLU A 159 -12.47 -16.41 -3.60
C GLU A 159 -13.11 -15.09 -4.03
N ILE A 160 -13.98 -15.17 -5.00
CA ILE A 160 -14.88 -14.08 -5.35
C ILE A 160 -16.06 -14.16 -4.37
N ILE A 161 -16.26 -13.13 -3.58
CA ILE A 161 -17.37 -13.04 -2.64
C ILE A 161 -18.35 -12.00 -3.17
N ASP A 162 -19.60 -12.41 -3.34
CA ASP A 162 -20.72 -11.52 -3.63
C ASP A 162 -21.45 -11.30 -2.29
N LEU A 163 -21.12 -10.20 -1.62
CA LEU A 163 -21.60 -9.91 -0.28
C LEU A 163 -23.01 -9.31 -0.28
N ASP A 164 -23.36 -8.56 -1.32
CA ASP A 164 -24.66 -7.89 -1.45
C ASP A 164 -25.64 -8.65 -2.36
N GLN A 165 -25.19 -9.77 -2.93
CA GLN A 165 -25.98 -10.66 -3.78
C GLN A 165 -26.53 -9.99 -5.04
N ASP A 166 -25.77 -9.05 -5.59
CA ASP A 166 -26.12 -8.35 -6.82
C ASP A 166 -25.74 -9.14 -8.10
N GLY A 167 -25.07 -10.28 -7.95
CA GLY A 167 -24.60 -11.15 -9.03
C GLY A 167 -23.20 -10.79 -9.54
N PHE A 168 -22.54 -9.81 -8.95
CA PHE A 168 -21.16 -9.43 -9.25
C PHE A 168 -20.27 -9.73 -8.04
N GLY A 169 -19.05 -10.16 -8.29
CA GLY A 169 -18.12 -10.42 -7.18
C GLY A 169 -17.57 -9.12 -6.60
N ASP A 170 -17.65 -8.98 -5.27
CA ASP A 170 -17.08 -7.86 -4.51
C ASP A 170 -15.58 -7.95 -4.32
N ILE A 171 -15.01 -9.13 -4.53
CA ILE A 171 -13.58 -9.39 -4.40
C ILE A 171 -13.10 -10.00 -5.70
N TYR A 172 -12.23 -9.31 -6.37
CA TYR A 172 -11.54 -9.83 -7.55
C TYR A 172 -10.28 -10.56 -7.13
N PRO A 173 -9.99 -11.72 -7.68
CA PRO A 173 -8.70 -12.36 -7.52
C PRO A 173 -7.62 -11.44 -8.10
N GLY A 174 -6.61 -11.17 -7.30
CA GLY A 174 -5.42 -10.40 -7.70
C GLY A 174 -4.50 -11.21 -8.62
#